data_e882414a166d16897af10664292a43c5
#
_entry.id   e882414a166d16897af10664292a43c5
#
_cell.length_a   1.000
_cell.length_b   1.000
_cell.length_c   1.000
_cell.angle_alpha   90.00
_cell.angle_beta   90.00
_cell.angle_gamma   90.00
#
_symmetry.space_group_name_H-M   'P 1'
#
loop_
_entity.id
_entity.type
_entity.pdbx_description
1 polymer ?
#
loop_
_entity_poly.entity_id
_entity_poly.type
_entity_poly.pdbx_seq_one_letter_code
_entity_poly.pdbx_strand_id
1 'polypeptide(L)'
;LFPTPEREALLKDVPFARRVREFIGEKRKAAGRLPRRYPSLEDAYARMKGENPYLTDTQARHLTIHGINRNEDGTFSWKFDPHLNVDGAPYDISIDQRNELWGAITCPTLLLNGADSWAGNPEKNGMADHFRSAEVVEFENAGHWLHHDQFDKFIATLKDFL
;
A
#
# COMPACT_ATOMS: atom_id res chain seq x y z
N LEU A 1 5.85 -4.34 -3.55
CA LEU A 1 6.56 -4.27 -2.27
C LEU A 1 8.05 -4.19 -2.55
N PHE A 2 8.71 -3.15 -2.02
CA PHE A 2 10.17 -3.02 -2.14
C PHE A 2 10.86 -4.03 -1.20
N PRO A 3 12.05 -4.52 -1.56
CA PRO A 3 12.82 -5.38 -0.68
C PRO A 3 13.16 -4.63 0.62
N THR A 4 12.98 -5.31 1.76
CA THR A 4 13.41 -4.82 3.07
C THR A 4 14.51 -5.74 3.61
N PRO A 5 15.37 -5.26 4.53
CA PRO A 5 16.42 -6.09 5.13
C PRO A 5 15.86 -7.37 5.77
N GLU A 6 14.71 -7.28 6.43
CA GLU A 6 14.04 -8.43 7.06
C GLU A 6 13.59 -9.45 6.01
N ARG A 7 12.99 -8.99 4.89
CA ARG A 7 12.57 -9.86 3.80
C ARG A 7 13.76 -10.50 3.12
N GLU A 8 14.83 -9.75 2.87
CA GLU A 8 16.06 -10.28 2.28
C GLU A 8 16.68 -11.36 3.17
N ALA A 9 16.76 -11.12 4.49
CA ALA A 9 17.23 -12.09 5.46
C ALA A 9 16.40 -13.38 5.48
N LEU A 10 15.06 -13.26 5.41
CA LEU A 10 14.15 -14.41 5.35
C LEU A 10 14.29 -15.23 4.06
N LEU A 11 14.67 -14.60 2.95
CA LEU A 11 14.78 -15.25 1.65
C LEU A 11 16.20 -15.74 1.32
N LYS A 12 17.20 -15.33 2.10
CA LYS A 12 18.62 -15.59 1.83
C LYS A 12 18.92 -17.07 1.58
N ASP A 13 18.33 -17.96 2.38
CA ASP A 13 18.57 -19.40 2.34
C ASP A 13 17.45 -20.16 1.58
N VAL A 14 16.49 -19.44 0.99
CA VAL A 14 15.41 -20.07 0.23
C VAL A 14 15.79 -20.18 -1.25
N PRO A 15 15.94 -21.40 -1.80
CA PRO A 15 16.29 -21.57 -3.21
C PRO A 15 15.33 -20.84 -4.14
N PHE A 16 15.86 -20.17 -5.16
CA PHE A 16 15.07 -19.40 -6.12
C PHE A 16 13.94 -20.22 -6.76
N ALA A 17 14.21 -21.47 -7.14
CA ALA A 17 13.19 -22.36 -7.69
C ALA A 17 12.03 -22.65 -6.72
N ARG A 18 12.27 -22.63 -5.41
CA ARG A 18 11.23 -22.76 -4.39
C ARG A 18 10.39 -21.47 -4.34
N ARG A 19 11.03 -20.30 -4.32
CA ARG A 19 10.32 -19.00 -4.35
C ARG A 19 9.41 -18.86 -5.57
N VAL A 20 9.90 -19.27 -6.75
CA VAL A 20 9.09 -19.28 -7.98
C VAL A 20 7.89 -20.20 -7.86
N ARG A 21 8.07 -21.42 -7.33
CA ARG A 21 6.93 -22.36 -7.15
C ARG A 21 5.89 -21.85 -6.19
N GLU A 22 6.31 -21.25 -5.07
CA GLU A 22 5.43 -20.66 -4.08
C GLU A 22 4.64 -19.49 -4.68
N PHE A 23 5.32 -18.58 -5.40
CA PHE A 23 4.68 -17.49 -6.13
C PHE A 23 3.63 -17.97 -7.13
N ILE A 24 3.95 -18.98 -7.96
CA ILE A 24 2.99 -19.56 -8.92
C ILE A 24 1.82 -20.18 -8.16
N GLY A 25 2.07 -20.86 -7.05
CA GLY A 25 1.03 -21.44 -6.19
C GLY A 25 0.07 -20.40 -5.65
N GLU A 26 0.59 -19.29 -5.12
CA GLU A 26 -0.22 -18.18 -4.61
C GLU A 26 -1.01 -17.48 -5.73
N LYS A 27 -0.40 -17.26 -6.89
CA LYS A 27 -1.11 -16.72 -8.08
C LYS A 27 -2.26 -17.62 -8.52
N ARG A 28 -2.07 -18.94 -8.54
CA ARG A 28 -3.13 -19.91 -8.86
C ARG A 28 -4.26 -19.90 -7.82
N LYS A 29 -3.93 -19.81 -6.53
CA LYS A 29 -4.92 -19.68 -5.46
C LYS A 29 -5.70 -18.36 -5.60
N ALA A 30 -5.01 -17.27 -5.90
CA ALA A 30 -5.64 -15.97 -6.10
C ALA A 30 -6.59 -15.99 -7.32
N ALA A 31 -6.18 -16.62 -8.42
CA ALA A 31 -7.02 -16.77 -9.61
C ALA A 31 -8.34 -17.51 -9.36
N GLY A 32 -8.36 -18.41 -8.37
CA GLY A 32 -9.57 -19.10 -7.93
C GLY A 32 -10.41 -18.38 -6.88
N ARG A 33 -9.96 -17.23 -6.37
CA ARG A 33 -10.72 -16.45 -5.38
C ARG A 33 -11.83 -15.67 -6.05
N LEU A 34 -13.05 -15.92 -5.59
CA LEU A 34 -14.17 -15.05 -5.93
C LEU A 34 -14.14 -13.79 -5.05
N PRO A 35 -14.43 -12.60 -5.60
CA PRO A 35 -14.58 -11.39 -4.81
C PRO A 35 -15.62 -11.60 -3.70
N ARG A 36 -15.32 -11.09 -2.50
CA ARG A 36 -16.29 -11.12 -1.39
C ARG A 36 -17.55 -10.37 -1.81
N ARG A 37 -18.70 -11.00 -1.57
CA ARG A 37 -20.01 -10.41 -1.83
C ARG A 37 -20.61 -9.82 -0.56
N TYR A 38 -21.21 -8.67 -0.68
CA TYR A 38 -21.91 -7.96 0.38
C TYR A 38 -23.40 -7.90 0.03
N PRO A 39 -24.30 -8.29 0.95
CA PRO A 39 -25.74 -8.24 0.71
C PRO A 39 -26.25 -6.83 0.44
N SER A 40 -25.64 -5.82 1.08
CA SER A 40 -26.05 -4.43 0.96
C SER A 40 -24.84 -3.48 0.82
N LEU A 41 -25.12 -2.24 0.40
CA LEU A 41 -24.16 -1.14 0.40
C LEU A 41 -23.68 -0.83 1.83
N GLU A 42 -24.57 -0.93 2.82
CA GLU A 42 -24.24 -0.67 4.23
C GLU A 42 -23.27 -1.72 4.79
N ASP A 43 -23.38 -2.99 4.39
CA ASP A 43 -22.41 -4.02 4.79
C ASP A 43 -21.01 -3.73 4.22
N ALA A 44 -20.95 -3.28 2.96
CA ALA A 44 -19.67 -2.88 2.34
C ALA A 44 -19.10 -1.62 3.01
N TYR A 45 -19.95 -0.64 3.34
CA TYR A 45 -19.54 0.56 4.08
C TYR A 45 -19.03 0.22 5.49
N ALA A 46 -19.74 -0.60 6.24
CA ALA A 46 -19.31 -1.02 7.58
C ALA A 46 -17.92 -1.68 7.54
N ARG A 47 -17.66 -2.47 6.50
CA ARG A 47 -16.35 -3.08 6.28
C ARG A 47 -15.28 -2.03 5.97
N MET A 48 -15.56 -1.06 5.07
CA MET A 48 -14.64 0.03 4.72
C MET A 48 -14.27 0.83 5.96
N LYS A 49 -15.26 1.25 6.75
CA LYS A 49 -15.08 2.04 7.97
C LYS A 49 -14.30 1.27 9.04
N GLY A 50 -14.61 -0.02 9.22
CA GLY A 50 -13.95 -0.87 10.22
C GLY A 50 -12.47 -1.13 9.93
N GLU A 51 -12.09 -1.19 8.67
CA GLU A 51 -10.70 -1.40 8.26
C GLU A 51 -9.89 -0.09 8.16
N ASN A 52 -10.57 1.06 8.13
CA ASN A 52 -9.94 2.36 7.95
C ASN A 52 -10.47 3.35 9.01
N PRO A 53 -10.02 3.24 10.26
CA PRO A 53 -10.58 3.98 11.40
C PRO A 53 -10.41 5.51 11.28
N TYR A 54 -9.41 5.99 10.56
CA TYR A 54 -9.14 7.42 10.35
C TYR A 54 -10.07 8.08 9.33
N LEU A 55 -10.73 7.31 8.44
CA LEU A 55 -11.68 7.89 7.51
C LEU A 55 -12.88 8.49 8.25
N THR A 56 -13.30 9.69 7.85
CA THR A 56 -14.61 10.22 8.23
C THR A 56 -15.72 9.37 7.62
N ASP A 57 -16.93 9.46 8.16
CA ASP A 57 -18.09 8.74 7.61
C ASP A 57 -18.37 9.14 6.17
N THR A 58 -18.20 10.43 5.84
CA THR A 58 -18.36 10.96 4.49
C THR A 58 -17.34 10.34 3.52
N GLN A 59 -16.07 10.29 3.90
CA GLN A 59 -15.02 9.68 3.09
C GLN A 59 -15.25 8.18 2.90
N ALA A 60 -15.58 7.45 3.99
CA ALA A 60 -15.85 6.03 3.92
C ALA A 60 -17.04 5.71 3.02
N ARG A 61 -18.14 6.50 3.09
CA ARG A 61 -19.29 6.38 2.17
C ARG A 61 -18.91 6.68 0.74
N HIS A 62 -18.17 7.76 0.49
CA HIS A 62 -17.71 8.11 -0.85
C HIS A 62 -16.87 6.98 -1.47
N LEU A 63 -15.85 6.52 -0.76
CA LEU A 63 -14.97 5.43 -1.22
C LEU A 63 -15.74 4.13 -1.45
N THR A 64 -16.73 3.84 -0.59
CA THR A 64 -17.57 2.65 -0.77
C THR A 64 -18.42 2.76 -2.04
N ILE A 65 -19.18 3.85 -2.20
CA ILE A 65 -20.10 4.03 -3.35
C ILE A 65 -19.33 3.95 -4.68
N HIS A 66 -18.16 4.57 -4.75
CA HIS A 66 -17.35 4.59 -5.98
C HIS A 66 -16.43 3.37 -6.15
N GLY A 67 -16.12 2.66 -5.06
CA GLY A 67 -15.23 1.50 -5.05
C GLY A 67 -15.91 0.15 -5.28
N ILE A 68 -17.23 0.08 -5.35
CA ILE A 68 -17.97 -1.18 -5.52
C ILE A 68 -18.74 -1.26 -6.86
N ASN A 69 -18.99 -2.49 -7.28
CA ASN A 69 -19.94 -2.84 -8.33
C ASN A 69 -21.20 -3.47 -7.72
N ARG A 70 -22.36 -3.24 -8.33
CA ARG A 70 -23.55 -4.04 -8.08
C ARG A 70 -23.51 -5.25 -9.00
N ASN A 71 -23.64 -6.44 -8.44
CA ASN A 71 -23.69 -7.71 -9.16
C ASN A 71 -25.10 -8.00 -9.72
N GLU A 72 -25.19 -8.91 -10.67
CA GLU A 72 -26.47 -9.31 -11.29
C GLU A 72 -27.45 -9.92 -10.29
N ASP A 73 -26.95 -10.59 -9.25
CA ASP A 73 -27.75 -11.17 -8.16
C ASP A 73 -28.19 -10.14 -7.09
N GLY A 74 -27.92 -8.86 -7.33
CA GLY A 74 -28.27 -7.77 -6.42
C GLY A 74 -27.28 -7.52 -5.29
N THR A 75 -26.29 -8.39 -5.10
CA THR A 75 -25.21 -8.18 -4.13
C THR A 75 -24.19 -7.15 -4.63
N PHE A 76 -23.23 -6.80 -3.77
CA PHE A 76 -22.15 -5.86 -4.09
C PHE A 76 -20.78 -6.51 -3.95
N SER A 77 -19.80 -6.08 -4.73
CA SER A 77 -18.39 -6.50 -4.62
C SER A 77 -17.46 -5.35 -4.92
N TRP A 78 -16.27 -5.37 -4.31
CA TRP A 78 -15.25 -4.35 -4.59
C TRP A 78 -14.73 -4.46 -6.03
N LYS A 79 -14.39 -3.31 -6.61
CA LYS A 79 -13.82 -3.20 -7.97
C LYS A 79 -12.36 -3.63 -8.06
N PHE A 80 -11.65 -3.67 -6.94
CA PHE A 80 -10.22 -4.00 -6.97
C PHE A 80 -9.98 -5.45 -7.41
N ASP A 81 -8.88 -5.65 -8.10
CA ASP A 81 -8.43 -6.96 -8.53
C ASP A 81 -7.89 -7.77 -7.33
N PRO A 82 -8.49 -8.95 -7.00
CA PRO A 82 -8.00 -9.79 -5.92
C PRO A 82 -6.56 -10.29 -6.11
N HIS A 83 -6.02 -10.23 -7.33
CA HIS A 83 -4.62 -10.56 -7.61
C HIS A 83 -3.62 -9.55 -7.03
N LEU A 84 -4.04 -8.33 -6.69
CA LEU A 84 -3.20 -7.32 -6.03
C LEU A 84 -2.71 -7.74 -4.65
N ASN A 85 -3.42 -8.67 -3.99
CA ASN A 85 -3.07 -9.20 -2.68
C ASN A 85 -2.11 -10.40 -2.73
N VAL A 86 -1.48 -10.65 -3.87
CA VAL A 86 -0.43 -11.66 -3.99
C VAL A 86 0.92 -10.98 -3.94
N ASP A 87 1.75 -11.40 -2.99
CA ASP A 87 3.11 -10.89 -2.82
C ASP A 87 3.90 -10.87 -4.13
N GLY A 88 4.81 -9.90 -4.24
CA GLY A 88 5.57 -9.59 -5.43
C GLY A 88 6.29 -10.78 -6.05
N ALA A 89 6.68 -10.59 -7.29
CA ALA A 89 7.40 -11.60 -8.06
C ALA A 89 8.70 -12.03 -7.35
N PRO A 90 9.13 -13.30 -7.52
CA PRO A 90 10.33 -13.83 -6.86
C PRO A 90 11.66 -13.28 -7.40
N TYR A 91 11.60 -12.42 -8.41
CA TYR A 91 12.75 -11.75 -9.05
C TYR A 91 12.84 -10.28 -8.65
N ASP A 92 12.60 -9.98 -7.39
CA ASP A 92 12.75 -8.63 -6.86
C ASP A 92 14.20 -8.14 -7.02
N ILE A 93 14.36 -6.86 -7.28
CA ILE A 93 15.66 -6.20 -7.20
C ILE A 93 16.23 -6.33 -5.79
N SER A 94 17.56 -6.38 -5.65
CA SER A 94 18.21 -6.38 -4.35
C SER A 94 18.06 -5.01 -3.64
N ILE A 95 18.33 -4.99 -2.34
CA ILE A 95 18.36 -3.73 -1.58
C ILE A 95 19.37 -2.75 -2.20
N ASP A 96 20.54 -3.22 -2.59
CA ASP A 96 21.59 -2.39 -3.18
C ASP A 96 21.12 -1.79 -4.52
N GLN A 97 20.51 -2.59 -5.38
CA GLN A 97 19.92 -2.11 -6.64
C GLN A 97 18.79 -1.09 -6.41
N ARG A 98 17.95 -1.31 -5.39
CA ARG A 98 16.93 -0.32 -5.02
C ARG A 98 17.56 0.99 -4.56
N ASN A 99 18.58 0.93 -3.70
CA ASN A 99 19.27 2.09 -3.17
C ASN A 99 20.01 2.86 -4.29
N GLU A 100 20.61 2.15 -5.24
CA GLU A 100 21.20 2.73 -6.45
C GLU A 100 20.15 3.50 -7.27
N LEU A 101 18.97 2.91 -7.50
CA LEU A 101 17.86 3.57 -8.21
C LEU A 101 17.40 4.84 -7.49
N TRP A 102 17.25 4.81 -6.16
CA TRP A 102 16.88 5.99 -5.39
C TRP A 102 17.97 7.07 -5.44
N GLY A 103 19.24 6.69 -5.38
CA GLY A 103 20.40 7.59 -5.54
C GLY A 103 20.50 8.21 -6.93
N ALA A 104 19.87 7.62 -7.95
CA ALA A 104 19.82 8.17 -9.30
C ALA A 104 18.73 9.26 -9.47
N ILE A 105 17.81 9.41 -8.51
CA ILE A 105 16.79 10.47 -8.51
C ILE A 105 17.47 11.80 -8.25
N THR A 106 17.38 12.74 -9.19
CA THR A 106 18.03 14.05 -9.13
C THR A 106 17.09 15.21 -8.83
N CYS A 107 15.78 14.99 -8.98
CA CYS A 107 14.77 16.01 -8.65
C CYS A 107 14.56 16.09 -7.13
N PRO A 108 14.07 17.23 -6.61
CA PRO A 108 13.57 17.31 -5.25
C PRO A 108 12.55 16.20 -4.99
N THR A 109 12.63 15.56 -3.82
CA THR A 109 11.80 14.41 -3.48
C THR A 109 11.12 14.66 -2.14
N LEU A 110 9.81 14.50 -2.08
CA LEU A 110 9.03 14.57 -0.84
C LEU A 110 8.58 13.16 -0.44
N LEU A 111 9.00 12.74 0.74
CA LEU A 111 8.62 11.46 1.35
C LEU A 111 7.63 11.73 2.48
N LEU A 112 6.41 11.22 2.32
CA LEU A 112 5.33 11.41 3.29
C LEU A 112 5.09 10.11 4.07
N ASN A 113 5.02 10.21 5.39
CA ASN A 113 4.76 9.08 6.27
C ASN A 113 3.63 9.38 7.25
N GLY A 114 2.69 8.46 7.44
CA GLY A 114 1.75 8.49 8.55
C GLY A 114 2.38 7.85 9.79
N ALA A 115 2.27 8.49 10.95
CA ALA A 115 2.88 8.02 12.20
C ALA A 115 2.43 6.61 12.58
N ASP A 116 1.20 6.25 12.24
CA ASP A 116 0.59 4.94 12.51
C ASP A 116 0.66 4.00 11.28
N SER A 117 1.46 4.35 10.27
CA SER A 117 1.64 3.51 9.09
C SER A 117 2.49 2.26 9.41
N TRP A 118 2.06 1.12 8.88
CA TRP A 118 2.84 -0.13 8.93
C TRP A 118 4.16 -0.06 8.15
N ALA A 119 4.32 0.91 7.23
CA ALA A 119 5.52 1.03 6.39
C ALA A 119 6.74 1.61 7.12
N GLY A 120 6.54 2.21 8.30
CA GLY A 120 7.58 2.87 9.06
C GLY A 120 8.01 4.22 8.47
N ASN A 121 8.67 5.03 9.29
CA ASN A 121 9.15 6.35 8.88
C ASN A 121 10.47 6.23 8.10
N PRO A 122 10.56 6.77 6.87
CA PRO A 122 11.73 6.64 6.00
C PRO A 122 12.99 7.32 6.54
N GLU A 123 12.87 8.33 7.41
CA GLU A 123 14.00 8.96 8.09
C GLU A 123 14.53 8.05 9.21
N LYS A 124 13.63 7.49 10.03
CA LYS A 124 14.00 6.65 11.19
C LYS A 124 14.60 5.30 10.78
N ASN A 125 14.24 4.79 9.60
CA ASN A 125 14.73 3.50 9.08
C ASN A 125 15.87 3.62 8.06
N GLY A 126 16.41 4.84 7.84
CA GLY A 126 17.54 5.09 6.95
C GLY A 126 17.18 5.09 5.45
N MET A 127 15.90 4.93 5.09
CA MET A 127 15.48 4.92 3.69
C MET A 127 15.73 6.27 3.00
N ALA A 128 15.50 7.37 3.70
CA ALA A 128 15.68 8.73 3.18
C ALA A 128 17.14 9.04 2.80
N ASP A 129 18.12 8.43 3.47
CA ASP A 129 19.55 8.65 3.26
C ASP A 129 20.02 8.23 1.86
N HIS A 130 19.25 7.40 1.17
CA HIS A 130 19.57 6.95 -0.18
C HIS A 130 19.13 7.93 -1.28
N PHE A 131 18.33 8.94 -0.95
CA PHE A 131 17.92 9.98 -1.89
C PHE A 131 18.90 11.16 -1.83
N ARG A 132 19.16 11.78 -2.99
CA ARG A 132 20.09 12.96 -3.04
C ARG A 132 19.50 14.21 -2.41
N SER A 133 18.21 14.37 -2.51
CA SER A 133 17.46 15.55 -2.02
C SER A 133 16.07 15.11 -1.61
N ALA A 134 15.95 14.57 -0.40
CA ALA A 134 14.67 14.18 0.16
C ALA A 134 14.30 15.08 1.34
N GLU A 135 13.04 15.48 1.38
CA GLU A 135 12.38 16.03 2.56
C GLU A 135 11.41 14.98 3.09
N VAL A 136 11.43 14.76 4.40
CA VAL A 136 10.54 13.79 5.06
C VAL A 136 9.53 14.53 5.94
N VAL A 137 8.24 14.27 5.73
CA VAL A 137 7.18 14.86 6.57
C VAL A 137 6.35 13.76 7.19
N GLU A 138 6.32 13.73 8.53
CA GLU A 138 5.48 12.81 9.31
C GLU A 138 4.13 13.44 9.63
N PHE A 139 3.07 12.63 9.47
CA PHE A 139 1.69 13.01 9.72
C PHE A 139 1.19 12.26 10.95
N GLU A 140 1.01 12.99 12.04
CA GLU A 140 0.40 12.46 13.27
C GLU A 140 -1.06 12.07 13.02
N ASN A 141 -1.55 11.06 13.74
CA ASN A 141 -2.91 10.54 13.62
C ASN A 141 -3.28 10.18 12.16
N ALA A 142 -2.35 9.53 11.46
CA ALA A 142 -2.53 9.08 10.09
C ALA A 142 -1.93 7.69 9.90
N GLY A 143 -2.66 6.82 9.24
CA GLY A 143 -2.22 5.53 8.80
C GLY A 143 -1.46 5.62 7.46
N HIS A 144 -1.48 4.52 6.70
CA HIS A 144 -0.76 4.45 5.42
C HIS A 144 -1.36 5.35 4.33
N TRP A 145 -2.63 5.68 4.42
CA TRP A 145 -3.33 6.56 3.47
C TRP A 145 -3.51 7.97 4.03
N LEU A 146 -2.41 8.56 4.46
CA LEU A 146 -2.35 9.87 5.10
C LEU A 146 -3.07 10.98 4.32
N HIS A 147 -3.14 10.89 3.00
CA HIS A 147 -3.86 11.81 2.14
C HIS A 147 -5.39 11.78 2.32
N HIS A 148 -5.94 10.70 2.88
CA HIS A 148 -7.33 10.62 3.32
C HIS A 148 -7.47 11.03 4.78
N ASP A 149 -6.51 10.60 5.62
CA ASP A 149 -6.60 10.73 7.07
C ASP A 149 -6.35 12.19 7.51
N GLN A 150 -5.45 12.89 6.81
CA GLN A 150 -5.01 14.27 7.10
C GLN A 150 -5.03 15.13 5.83
N PHE A 151 -6.17 15.19 5.14
CA PHE A 151 -6.30 15.78 3.81
C PHE A 151 -5.80 17.23 3.73
N ASP A 152 -6.21 18.09 4.67
CA ASP A 152 -5.86 19.51 4.64
C ASP A 152 -4.36 19.72 4.82
N LYS A 153 -3.74 19.01 5.77
CA LYS A 153 -2.29 19.02 5.97
C LYS A 153 -1.56 18.47 4.74
N PHE A 154 -2.07 17.38 4.14
CA PHE A 154 -1.49 16.82 2.93
C PHE A 154 -1.47 17.84 1.78
N ILE A 155 -2.59 18.53 1.54
CA ILE A 155 -2.66 19.54 0.48
C ILE A 155 -1.75 20.73 0.78
N ALA A 156 -1.68 21.20 2.04
CA ALA A 156 -0.77 22.28 2.42
C ALA A 156 0.68 21.88 2.18
N THR A 157 1.11 20.71 2.66
CA THR A 157 2.47 20.19 2.46
C THR A 157 2.84 20.08 0.97
N LEU A 158 1.92 19.59 0.13
CA LEU A 158 2.18 19.54 -1.32
C LEU A 158 2.34 20.92 -1.95
N LYS A 159 1.53 21.90 -1.56
CA LYS A 159 1.63 23.28 -2.07
C LYS A 159 2.92 23.96 -1.66
N ASP A 160 3.41 23.68 -0.45
CA ASP A 160 4.65 24.25 0.06
C ASP A 160 5.88 23.65 -0.64
N PHE A 161 5.76 22.38 -1.08
CA PHE A 161 6.84 21.69 -1.79
C PHE A 161 6.91 22.05 -3.29
N LEU A 162 5.80 22.37 -3.94
CA LEU A 162 5.71 22.63 -5.40
C LEU A 162 5.99 24.10 -5.74
#